data_46d1c7e62bbde6df7ce658a67c74f00d
#
_entry.id   46d1c7e62bbde6df7ce658a67c74f00d
#
_cell.length_a   1.000
_cell.length_b   1.000
_cell.length_c   1.000
_cell.angle_alpha   90.00
_cell.angle_beta   90.00
_cell.angle_gamma   90.00
#
_symmetry.space_group_name_H-M   'P 1'
#
loop_
_entity.id
_entity.type
_entity.pdbx_description
1 polymer ?
#
loop_
_entity_poly.entity_id
_entity_poly.type
_entity_poly.pdbx_seq_one_letter_code
_entity_poly.pdbx_strand_id
1 'polypeptide(L)'
;MLSHKWAPECVAALAERHCIILEDHDKEGAVLSANTQHKLAPVAASTRIVPALHLWKHLSGGKELKPGNDVKDWAALGGDLHKLLDICREIPADGVIAAKPYEFPAEADIAPWEWLYGQHLLRGEVAGTVATGGTGKSTSSIVEALAMTSGRALLGQTVSTPRRVVLINLEDTHNSMEKRIAAAMRHYGLTPKDIGGRLIVMGKNDLNIKIKVARQLRSGDVERNELVIRALTQLVVDNHGDVLSLDSLVRTHRVNENDNSAMQEVVECYEDVAVGARCAVHLWHHTRKLGGERATVEAARGASAFIDACRSGRVFETMSEKEHKQLLDIAPDMLPPGYYFRSFNGKRSFAPPADRSDWFKIESMELANGDNVGVVTPWVYPASMAAVPPDIAKKIIAEIGRGMPDKQRFSNHGAAAKRSAWPIVQRYCPDKTKDQCRLIVKGWIEKGLLYEDNYDDPTDRKPRKGLFAQNSEETEA
;
A
#
# COMPACT_ATOMS: atom_id res chain seq x y z
N MET A 1 -31.82 -19.38 -27.90
CA MET A 1 -30.89 -18.24 -28.18
C MET A 1 -31.70 -17.08 -28.72
N LEU A 2 -32.19 -16.21 -27.89
CA LEU A 2 -32.79 -14.96 -28.33
C LEU A 2 -31.66 -13.96 -28.56
N SER A 3 -31.26 -13.74 -29.81
CA SER A 3 -30.33 -12.66 -30.16
C SER A 3 -31.07 -11.35 -29.92
N HIS A 4 -30.84 -10.71 -28.79
CA HIS A 4 -31.41 -9.40 -28.46
C HIS A 4 -30.72 -8.31 -29.30
N LYS A 5 -30.95 -8.32 -30.60
CA LYS A 5 -30.67 -7.18 -31.45
C LYS A 5 -31.78 -6.16 -31.19
N TRP A 6 -31.51 -5.22 -30.28
CA TRP A 6 -32.36 -4.04 -30.18
C TRP A 6 -32.35 -3.33 -31.53
N ALA A 7 -33.49 -3.23 -32.14
CA ALA A 7 -33.63 -2.44 -33.37
C ALA A 7 -33.43 -0.95 -33.00
N PRO A 8 -32.82 -0.14 -33.88
CA PRO A 8 -32.60 1.30 -33.62
C PRO A 8 -33.89 2.03 -33.21
N GLU A 9 -35.04 1.60 -33.73
CA GLU A 9 -36.33 2.16 -33.39
C GLU A 9 -36.73 1.93 -31.91
N CYS A 10 -36.36 0.77 -31.36
CA CYS A 10 -36.60 0.47 -29.93
C CYS A 10 -35.78 1.38 -29.02
N VAL A 11 -34.53 1.66 -29.40
CA VAL A 11 -33.65 2.57 -28.65
C VAL A 11 -34.20 4.00 -28.74
N ALA A 12 -34.61 4.45 -29.92
CA ALA A 12 -35.19 5.76 -30.16
C ALA A 12 -36.50 5.99 -29.38
N ALA A 13 -37.35 4.96 -29.24
CA ALA A 13 -38.57 5.03 -28.45
C ALA A 13 -38.36 5.25 -26.96
N LEU A 14 -37.14 4.99 -26.44
CA LEU A 14 -36.74 5.18 -25.05
C LEU A 14 -35.95 6.47 -24.83
N ALA A 15 -35.82 7.32 -25.87
CA ALA A 15 -35.18 8.61 -25.73
C ALA A 15 -35.87 9.48 -24.66
N GLU A 16 -35.08 10.17 -23.87
CA GLU A 16 -35.52 11.06 -22.76
C GLU A 16 -36.40 10.39 -21.71
N ARG A 17 -36.42 9.06 -21.66
CA ARG A 17 -37.17 8.30 -20.65
C ARG A 17 -36.27 7.79 -19.54
N HIS A 18 -36.84 7.61 -18.33
CA HIS A 18 -36.19 6.91 -17.23
C HIS A 18 -36.39 5.40 -17.39
N CYS A 19 -35.31 4.66 -17.64
CA CYS A 19 -35.35 3.24 -17.97
C CYS A 19 -34.92 2.38 -16.78
N ILE A 20 -35.72 1.35 -16.47
CA ILE A 20 -35.39 0.33 -15.47
C ILE A 20 -35.10 -0.96 -16.23
N ILE A 21 -33.93 -1.54 -16.00
CA ILE A 21 -33.48 -2.80 -16.58
C ILE A 21 -33.51 -3.82 -15.44
N LEU A 22 -34.35 -4.84 -15.54
CA LEU A 22 -34.43 -5.94 -14.59
C LEU A 22 -33.44 -7.02 -15.03
N GLU A 23 -32.47 -7.31 -14.17
CA GLU A 23 -31.36 -8.23 -14.46
C GLU A 23 -31.71 -9.63 -14.00
N ASP A 24 -31.52 -10.64 -14.84
CA ASP A 24 -31.63 -12.05 -14.48
C ASP A 24 -30.43 -12.48 -13.62
N HIS A 25 -30.64 -13.44 -12.71
CA HIS A 25 -29.60 -13.90 -11.79
C HIS A 25 -28.69 -14.95 -12.44
N ASP A 26 -27.96 -14.56 -13.49
CA ASP A 26 -26.89 -15.37 -14.09
C ASP A 26 -25.87 -14.49 -14.83
N LYS A 27 -24.82 -15.14 -15.34
CA LYS A 27 -23.74 -14.43 -16.07
C LYS A 27 -24.24 -13.83 -17.41
N GLU A 28 -25.17 -14.48 -18.05
CA GLU A 28 -25.73 -14.01 -19.33
C GLU A 28 -26.63 -12.80 -19.08
N GLY A 29 -27.44 -12.83 -18.03
CA GLY A 29 -28.31 -11.73 -17.61
C GLY A 29 -27.52 -10.47 -17.25
N ALA A 30 -26.44 -10.60 -16.48
CA ALA A 30 -25.56 -9.47 -16.13
C ALA A 30 -24.92 -8.83 -17.38
N VAL A 31 -24.43 -9.64 -18.32
CA VAL A 31 -23.84 -9.15 -19.57
C VAL A 31 -24.91 -8.47 -20.43
N LEU A 32 -26.11 -9.05 -20.49
CA LEU A 32 -27.22 -8.51 -21.27
C LEU A 32 -27.69 -7.17 -20.70
N SER A 33 -27.84 -7.06 -19.40
CA SER A 33 -28.26 -5.85 -18.70
C SER A 33 -27.26 -4.73 -18.90
N ALA A 34 -25.96 -5.00 -18.77
CA ALA A 34 -24.90 -4.02 -19.03
C ALA A 34 -24.87 -3.56 -20.50
N ASN A 35 -25.02 -4.48 -21.46
CA ASN A 35 -25.09 -4.13 -22.86
C ASN A 35 -26.34 -3.30 -23.20
N THR A 36 -27.47 -3.60 -22.55
CA THR A 36 -28.71 -2.83 -22.70
C THR A 36 -28.53 -1.42 -22.15
N GLN A 37 -27.97 -1.29 -20.97
CA GLN A 37 -27.65 0.00 -20.36
C GLN A 37 -26.72 0.83 -21.24
N HIS A 38 -25.64 0.23 -21.75
CA HIS A 38 -24.68 0.92 -22.63
C HIS A 38 -25.36 1.45 -23.91
N LYS A 39 -26.34 0.73 -24.46
CA LYS A 39 -27.09 1.19 -25.63
C LYS A 39 -28.08 2.32 -25.30
N LEU A 40 -28.65 2.33 -24.10
CA LEU A 40 -29.65 3.31 -23.69
C LEU A 40 -29.00 4.58 -23.11
N ALA A 41 -27.81 4.49 -22.53
CA ALA A 41 -27.13 5.62 -21.89
C ALA A 41 -27.01 6.88 -22.77
N PRO A 42 -26.76 6.82 -24.09
CA PRO A 42 -26.71 8.01 -24.95
C PRO A 42 -28.05 8.70 -25.19
N VAL A 43 -29.16 8.03 -24.99
CA VAL A 43 -30.51 8.50 -25.41
C VAL A 43 -31.51 8.61 -24.25
N ALA A 44 -31.42 7.78 -23.24
CA ALA A 44 -32.32 7.78 -22.09
C ALA A 44 -32.02 8.94 -21.14
N ALA A 45 -33.04 9.46 -20.47
CA ALA A 45 -32.88 10.48 -19.41
C ALA A 45 -32.10 9.91 -18.20
N SER A 46 -32.32 8.63 -17.89
CA SER A 46 -31.51 7.86 -16.93
C SER A 46 -31.72 6.36 -17.14
N THR A 47 -30.75 5.57 -16.72
CA THR A 47 -30.86 4.10 -16.69
C THR A 47 -30.65 3.59 -15.27
N ARG A 48 -31.20 2.41 -14.99
CA ARG A 48 -31.08 1.73 -13.70
C ARG A 48 -31.11 0.23 -13.92
N ILE A 49 -30.04 -0.46 -13.52
CA ILE A 49 -30.04 -1.94 -13.48
C ILE A 49 -30.47 -2.37 -12.08
N VAL A 50 -31.48 -3.22 -12.03
CA VAL A 50 -32.01 -3.79 -10.76
C VAL A 50 -31.71 -5.28 -10.78
N PRO A 51 -30.71 -5.75 -10.01
CA PRO A 51 -30.37 -7.16 -9.93
C PRO A 51 -31.52 -7.98 -9.33
N ALA A 52 -31.72 -9.20 -9.80
CA ALA A 52 -32.71 -10.12 -9.24
C ALA A 52 -32.54 -10.30 -7.72
N LEU A 53 -31.29 -10.32 -7.25
CA LEU A 53 -30.98 -10.39 -5.81
C LEU A 53 -31.64 -9.25 -5.00
N HIS A 54 -31.77 -8.04 -5.57
CA HIS A 54 -32.43 -6.93 -4.89
C HIS A 54 -33.93 -7.20 -4.73
N LEU A 55 -34.58 -7.73 -5.76
CA LEU A 55 -35.99 -8.11 -5.70
C LEU A 55 -36.25 -9.22 -4.67
N TRP A 56 -35.34 -10.21 -4.57
CA TRP A 56 -35.45 -11.32 -3.63
C TRP A 56 -35.42 -10.90 -2.16
N LYS A 57 -34.75 -9.80 -1.81
CA LYS A 57 -34.75 -9.25 -0.43
C LYS A 57 -36.15 -8.85 0.03
N HIS A 58 -37.05 -8.58 -0.88
CA HIS A 58 -38.42 -8.17 -0.57
C HIS A 58 -39.43 -9.35 -0.59
N LEU A 59 -38.93 -10.61 -0.73
CA LEU A 59 -39.76 -11.79 -0.58
C LEU A 59 -39.86 -12.23 0.88
N SER A 60 -41.08 -12.57 1.32
CA SER A 60 -41.29 -13.17 2.64
C SER A 60 -40.81 -14.61 2.68
N GLY A 61 -40.21 -15.03 3.80
CA GLY A 61 -39.91 -16.44 4.10
C GLY A 61 -38.58 -16.96 3.57
N GLY A 62 -37.60 -16.09 3.25
CA GLY A 62 -36.21 -16.52 2.95
C GLY A 62 -36.11 -17.43 1.71
N LYS A 63 -36.80 -17.13 0.65
CA LYS A 63 -36.78 -17.89 -0.62
C LYS A 63 -35.39 -17.88 -1.22
N GLU A 64 -34.90 -19.05 -1.64
CA GLU A 64 -33.61 -19.21 -2.29
C GLU A 64 -33.62 -18.62 -3.70
N LEU A 65 -32.62 -17.80 -4.02
CA LEU A 65 -32.36 -17.27 -5.36
C LEU A 65 -31.48 -18.26 -6.11
N LYS A 66 -31.93 -18.72 -7.28
CA LYS A 66 -31.21 -19.69 -8.12
C LYS A 66 -30.68 -19.02 -9.41
N PRO A 67 -29.60 -19.53 -9.99
CA PRO A 67 -29.12 -19.06 -11.29
C PRO A 67 -30.26 -19.13 -12.34
N GLY A 68 -30.37 -18.06 -13.16
CA GLY A 68 -31.41 -17.93 -14.18
C GLY A 68 -32.75 -17.39 -13.68
N ASN A 69 -32.91 -17.16 -12.36
CA ASN A 69 -34.14 -16.54 -11.87
C ASN A 69 -34.26 -15.08 -12.34
N ASP A 70 -35.48 -14.72 -12.72
CA ASP A 70 -35.85 -13.40 -13.24
C ASP A 70 -37.01 -12.77 -12.43
N VAL A 71 -37.50 -11.61 -12.89
CA VAL A 71 -38.66 -10.93 -12.27
C VAL A 71 -39.94 -11.75 -12.30
N LYS A 72 -40.12 -12.65 -13.27
CA LYS A 72 -41.32 -13.52 -13.38
C LYS A 72 -41.28 -14.57 -12.26
N ASP A 73 -40.10 -15.15 -11.97
CA ASP A 73 -39.92 -16.09 -10.89
C ASP A 73 -40.16 -15.39 -9.54
N TRP A 74 -39.67 -14.15 -9.39
CA TRP A 74 -39.93 -13.33 -8.21
C TRP A 74 -41.43 -13.13 -7.98
N ALA A 75 -42.16 -12.76 -9.03
CA ALA A 75 -43.62 -12.59 -8.95
C ALA A 75 -44.33 -13.91 -8.62
N ALA A 76 -43.91 -15.04 -9.22
CA ALA A 76 -44.46 -16.37 -8.95
C ALA A 76 -44.23 -16.85 -7.51
N LEU A 77 -43.14 -16.38 -6.87
CA LEU A 77 -42.82 -16.66 -5.48
C LEU A 77 -43.54 -15.75 -4.48
N GLY A 78 -44.42 -14.88 -4.94
CA GLY A 78 -45.25 -13.99 -4.10
C GLY A 78 -44.72 -12.57 -4.01
N GLY A 79 -43.85 -12.14 -4.92
CA GLY A 79 -43.44 -10.76 -5.07
C GLY A 79 -44.62 -9.84 -5.41
N ASP A 80 -44.69 -8.69 -4.75
CA ASP A 80 -45.78 -7.73 -4.92
C ASP A 80 -45.50 -6.80 -6.12
N LEU A 81 -46.11 -7.12 -7.25
CA LEU A 81 -45.96 -6.35 -8.51
C LEU A 81 -46.40 -4.88 -8.37
N HIS A 82 -47.32 -4.55 -7.45
CA HIS A 82 -47.74 -3.16 -7.20
C HIS A 82 -46.62 -2.35 -6.54
N LYS A 83 -45.73 -3.00 -5.81
CA LYS A 83 -44.56 -2.39 -5.19
C LYS A 83 -43.30 -2.46 -6.04
N LEU A 84 -43.33 -3.17 -7.19
CA LEU A 84 -42.12 -3.41 -8.00
C LEU A 84 -41.40 -2.11 -8.36
N LEU A 85 -42.13 -1.09 -8.78
CA LEU A 85 -41.53 0.20 -9.14
C LEU A 85 -40.86 0.88 -7.94
N ASP A 86 -41.46 0.79 -6.76
CA ASP A 86 -40.91 1.40 -5.56
C ASP A 86 -39.64 0.65 -5.13
N ILE A 87 -39.68 -0.69 -5.14
CA ILE A 87 -38.50 -1.54 -4.90
C ILE A 87 -37.38 -1.21 -5.89
N CYS A 88 -37.69 -1.07 -7.18
CA CYS A 88 -36.71 -0.69 -8.19
C CYS A 88 -36.13 0.70 -7.95
N ARG A 89 -36.89 1.64 -7.40
CA ARG A 89 -36.44 3.01 -7.08
C ARG A 89 -35.48 3.08 -5.90
N GLU A 90 -35.38 2.04 -5.09
CA GLU A 90 -34.36 1.95 -4.01
C GLU A 90 -32.93 1.90 -4.58
N ILE A 91 -32.77 1.41 -5.82
CA ILE A 91 -31.50 1.45 -6.53
C ILE A 91 -31.40 2.79 -7.26
N PRO A 92 -30.36 3.60 -7.03
CA PRO A 92 -30.17 4.85 -7.77
C PRO A 92 -30.14 4.63 -9.28
N ALA A 93 -30.68 5.55 -10.03
CA ALA A 93 -30.52 5.54 -11.50
C ALA A 93 -29.16 6.15 -11.86
N ASP A 94 -28.51 5.60 -12.89
CA ASP A 94 -27.29 6.19 -13.42
C ASP A 94 -27.55 7.61 -13.92
N GLY A 95 -26.61 8.51 -13.65
CA GLY A 95 -26.73 9.93 -13.98
C GLY A 95 -27.59 10.74 -13.00
N VAL A 96 -28.15 10.14 -11.95
CA VAL A 96 -28.91 10.84 -10.91
C VAL A 96 -28.09 10.86 -9.61
N ILE A 97 -27.68 12.03 -9.19
CA ILE A 97 -27.06 12.24 -7.88
C ILE A 97 -28.19 12.48 -6.87
N ALA A 98 -28.46 11.46 -6.03
CA ALA A 98 -29.43 11.59 -4.93
C ALA A 98 -28.70 11.96 -3.62
N ALA A 99 -29.12 13.04 -3.01
CA ALA A 99 -28.63 13.48 -1.71
C ALA A 99 -29.75 13.41 -0.66
N LYS A 100 -29.39 13.00 0.56
CA LYS A 100 -30.26 13.07 1.74
C LYS A 100 -29.60 13.98 2.78
N PRO A 101 -30.39 14.69 3.62
CA PRO A 101 -29.83 15.37 4.78
C PRO A 101 -29.00 14.42 5.64
N TYR A 102 -27.86 14.91 6.14
CA TYR A 102 -27.02 14.13 7.03
C TYR A 102 -27.71 13.95 8.39
N GLU A 103 -27.86 12.72 8.79
CA GLU A 103 -28.31 12.34 10.13
C GLU A 103 -27.10 12.13 11.01
N PHE A 104 -27.05 12.81 12.16
CA PHE A 104 -25.93 12.71 13.10
C PHE A 104 -26.06 11.45 13.96
N PRO A 105 -25.30 10.37 13.71
CA PRO A 105 -25.30 9.20 14.57
C PRO A 105 -24.60 9.54 15.90
N ALA A 106 -24.89 8.79 16.96
CA ALA A 106 -24.07 8.85 18.15
C ALA A 106 -22.63 8.37 17.81
N GLU A 107 -21.62 8.99 18.41
CA GLU A 107 -20.20 8.64 18.13
C GLU A 107 -19.94 7.14 18.33
N ALA A 108 -20.57 6.53 19.33
CA ALA A 108 -20.45 5.10 19.62
C ALA A 108 -21.03 4.16 18.54
N ASP A 109 -21.93 4.69 17.69
CA ASP A 109 -22.56 3.95 16.60
C ASP A 109 -21.80 4.04 15.29
N ILE A 110 -20.75 4.90 15.22
CA ILE A 110 -19.90 5.03 14.05
C ILE A 110 -18.93 3.85 13.98
N ALA A 111 -19.02 3.07 12.91
CA ALA A 111 -18.13 1.93 12.69
C ALA A 111 -16.65 2.38 12.60
N PRO A 112 -15.71 1.70 13.27
CA PRO A 112 -14.30 2.01 13.18
C PRO A 112 -13.74 1.65 11.80
N TRP A 113 -12.60 2.27 11.44
CA TRP A 113 -11.86 1.89 10.24
C TRP A 113 -11.46 0.41 10.27
N GLU A 114 -11.83 -0.34 9.24
CA GLU A 114 -11.49 -1.77 9.15
C GLU A 114 -10.12 -1.96 8.49
N TRP A 115 -9.06 -1.81 9.29
CA TRP A 115 -7.69 -2.06 8.85
C TRP A 115 -7.43 -3.56 8.69
N LEU A 116 -6.94 -3.96 7.52
CA LEU A 116 -6.65 -5.36 7.18
C LEU A 116 -5.15 -5.68 7.35
N TYR A 117 -4.27 -4.69 7.16
CA TYR A 117 -2.83 -4.82 7.32
C TYR A 117 -2.21 -3.51 7.77
N GLY A 118 -1.75 -3.46 9.02
CA GLY A 118 -1.22 -2.26 9.65
C GLY A 118 -2.13 -1.06 9.48
N GLN A 119 -1.55 0.08 9.10
CA GLN A 119 -2.28 1.28 8.69
C GLN A 119 -2.09 1.55 7.19
N HIS A 120 -1.94 0.48 6.39
CA HIS A 120 -1.73 0.59 4.95
C HIS A 120 -2.90 0.07 4.13
N LEU A 121 -3.47 -1.09 4.48
CA LEU A 121 -4.62 -1.65 3.77
C LEU A 121 -5.90 -1.44 4.57
N LEU A 122 -6.80 -0.64 4.03
CA LEU A 122 -8.11 -0.35 4.57
C LEU A 122 -9.17 -0.97 3.66
N ARG A 123 -10.18 -1.63 4.22
CA ARG A 123 -11.27 -2.23 3.44
C ARG A 123 -12.02 -1.16 2.64
N GLY A 124 -12.32 -1.46 1.38
CA GLY A 124 -12.99 -0.56 0.44
C GLY A 124 -12.05 0.43 -0.26
N GLU A 125 -10.73 0.39 0.02
CA GLU A 125 -9.79 1.37 -0.48
C GLU A 125 -8.64 0.75 -1.29
N VAL A 126 -8.02 1.59 -2.13
CA VAL A 126 -6.83 1.23 -2.93
C VAL A 126 -5.58 1.76 -2.25
N ALA A 127 -4.61 0.87 -2.06
CA ALA A 127 -3.28 1.20 -1.56
C ALA A 127 -2.21 0.89 -2.61
N GLY A 128 -1.17 1.73 -2.66
CA GLY A 128 -0.05 1.60 -3.57
C GLY A 128 1.28 1.36 -2.86
N THR A 129 2.10 0.48 -3.40
CA THR A 129 3.51 0.35 -3.02
C THR A 129 4.38 0.52 -4.25
N VAL A 130 5.27 1.51 -4.21
CA VAL A 130 6.19 1.85 -5.29
C VAL A 130 7.60 1.44 -4.92
N ALA A 131 8.32 0.81 -5.84
CA ALA A 131 9.70 0.40 -5.62
C ALA A 131 10.51 0.42 -6.91
N THR A 132 11.80 0.70 -6.82
CA THR A 132 12.73 0.48 -7.93
C THR A 132 12.93 -1.02 -8.20
N GLY A 133 13.34 -1.38 -9.41
CA GLY A 133 13.64 -2.78 -9.74
C GLY A 133 14.72 -3.36 -8.82
N GLY A 134 14.48 -4.56 -8.29
CA GLY A 134 15.42 -5.26 -7.40
C GLY A 134 15.32 -4.94 -5.90
N THR A 135 14.40 -4.06 -5.48
CA THR A 135 14.20 -3.66 -4.08
C THR A 135 13.38 -4.68 -3.25
N GLY A 136 13.20 -5.91 -3.71
CA GLY A 136 12.46 -6.94 -2.94
C GLY A 136 10.94 -6.82 -2.99
N LYS A 137 10.35 -6.06 -3.93
CA LYS A 137 8.90 -5.81 -4.05
C LYS A 137 8.07 -7.10 -4.09
N SER A 138 8.31 -7.99 -5.05
CA SER A 138 7.53 -9.23 -5.20
C SER A 138 7.72 -10.20 -4.01
N THR A 139 8.89 -10.19 -3.38
CA THR A 139 9.14 -10.96 -2.16
C THR A 139 8.37 -10.36 -0.98
N SER A 140 8.31 -9.03 -0.89
CA SER A 140 7.52 -8.34 0.14
C SER A 140 6.03 -8.63 -0.01
N SER A 141 5.50 -8.61 -1.25
CA SER A 141 4.07 -8.90 -1.50
C SER A 141 3.67 -10.30 -1.01
N ILE A 142 4.57 -11.29 -1.20
CA ILE A 142 4.36 -12.65 -0.71
C ILE A 142 4.41 -12.71 0.82
N VAL A 143 5.41 -12.08 1.47
CA VAL A 143 5.52 -12.10 2.93
C VAL A 143 4.35 -11.36 3.59
N GLU A 144 3.88 -10.25 3.01
CA GLU A 144 2.67 -9.55 3.47
C GLU A 144 1.41 -10.42 3.32
N ALA A 145 1.27 -11.12 2.19
CA ALA A 145 0.16 -12.06 2.00
C ALA A 145 0.19 -13.19 3.04
N LEU A 146 1.38 -13.74 3.33
CA LEU A 146 1.56 -14.75 4.39
C LEU A 146 1.29 -14.18 5.79
N ALA A 147 1.69 -12.94 6.06
CA ALA A 147 1.39 -12.26 7.31
C ALA A 147 -0.13 -12.12 7.50
N MET A 148 -0.84 -11.63 6.48
CA MET A 148 -2.28 -11.47 6.51
C MET A 148 -3.02 -12.80 6.65
N THR A 149 -2.61 -13.82 5.91
CA THR A 149 -3.30 -15.12 5.93
C THR A 149 -3.04 -15.93 7.20
N SER A 150 -1.88 -15.76 7.83
CA SER A 150 -1.54 -16.40 9.10
C SER A 150 -1.99 -15.60 10.34
N GLY A 151 -2.29 -14.30 10.19
CA GLY A 151 -2.56 -13.41 11.31
C GLY A 151 -1.30 -13.03 12.10
N ARG A 152 -0.08 -13.24 11.55
CA ARG A 152 1.19 -12.97 12.21
C ARG A 152 1.85 -11.71 11.66
N ALA A 153 2.42 -10.89 12.54
CA ALA A 153 3.10 -9.65 12.19
C ALA A 153 4.52 -9.90 11.61
N LEU A 154 4.63 -10.62 10.49
CA LEU A 154 5.92 -11.09 9.93
C LEU A 154 6.85 -9.94 9.55
N LEU A 155 6.30 -8.82 9.07
CA LEU A 155 7.07 -7.59 8.75
C LEU A 155 6.80 -6.46 9.77
N GLY A 156 6.41 -6.81 10.99
CA GLY A 156 6.15 -5.84 12.06
C GLY A 156 4.81 -5.10 11.96
N GLN A 157 4.04 -5.31 10.89
CA GLN A 157 2.72 -4.69 10.74
C GLN A 157 1.64 -5.52 11.43
N THR A 158 0.71 -4.84 12.12
CA THR A 158 -0.37 -5.49 12.86
C THR A 158 -1.36 -6.15 11.91
N VAL A 159 -1.76 -7.38 12.23
CA VAL A 159 -2.87 -8.11 11.60
C VAL A 159 -3.83 -8.52 12.72
N SER A 160 -5.00 -7.91 12.78
CA SER A 160 -5.95 -8.14 13.88
C SER A 160 -6.55 -9.54 13.86
N THR A 161 -6.84 -10.07 12.68
CA THR A 161 -7.36 -11.43 12.44
C THR A 161 -6.85 -11.95 11.09
N PRO A 162 -6.68 -13.28 10.93
CA PRO A 162 -6.30 -13.84 9.64
C PRO A 162 -7.24 -13.42 8.52
N ARG A 163 -6.70 -13.03 7.36
CA ARG A 163 -7.43 -12.53 6.19
C ARG A 163 -7.29 -13.47 5.00
N ARG A 164 -8.27 -13.44 4.10
CA ARG A 164 -8.19 -14.14 2.81
C ARG A 164 -7.57 -13.22 1.77
N VAL A 165 -6.50 -13.66 1.14
CA VAL A 165 -5.73 -12.87 0.18
C VAL A 165 -5.74 -13.53 -1.18
N VAL A 166 -6.17 -12.79 -2.20
CA VAL A 166 -5.99 -13.14 -3.62
C VAL A 166 -4.73 -12.42 -4.09
N LEU A 167 -3.67 -13.19 -4.30
CA LEU A 167 -2.34 -12.71 -4.72
C LEU A 167 -2.13 -13.03 -6.20
N ILE A 168 -2.10 -12.00 -7.03
CA ILE A 168 -1.86 -12.11 -8.48
C ILE A 168 -0.48 -11.55 -8.81
N ASN A 169 0.38 -12.36 -9.40
CA ASN A 169 1.65 -11.89 -9.95
C ASN A 169 1.68 -12.05 -11.47
N LEU A 170 1.75 -10.92 -12.18
CA LEU A 170 1.72 -10.87 -13.64
C LEU A 170 3.11 -11.01 -14.29
N GLU A 171 4.17 -11.12 -13.49
CA GLU A 171 5.56 -11.24 -13.95
C GLU A 171 6.12 -12.63 -13.73
N ASP A 172 5.88 -13.21 -12.57
CA ASP A 172 6.35 -14.53 -12.18
C ASP A 172 5.39 -15.64 -12.62
N THR A 173 5.95 -16.82 -12.90
CA THR A 173 5.15 -18.05 -13.12
C THR A 173 4.64 -18.58 -11.78
N HIS A 174 3.62 -19.41 -11.79
CA HIS A 174 3.11 -20.09 -10.60
C HIS A 174 4.25 -20.81 -9.83
N ASN A 175 5.05 -21.61 -10.52
CA ASN A 175 6.20 -22.30 -9.92
C ASN A 175 7.23 -21.34 -9.27
N SER A 176 7.47 -20.15 -9.87
CA SER A 176 8.35 -19.16 -9.26
C SER A 176 7.75 -18.60 -7.96
N MET A 177 6.43 -18.40 -7.94
CA MET A 177 5.73 -17.96 -6.73
C MET A 177 5.73 -19.04 -5.65
N GLU A 178 5.51 -20.31 -6.00
CA GLU A 178 5.58 -21.45 -5.06
C GLU A 178 6.94 -21.51 -4.36
N LYS A 179 8.05 -21.36 -5.10
CA LYS A 179 9.40 -21.32 -4.52
C LYS A 179 9.56 -20.17 -3.51
N ARG A 180 9.09 -18.97 -3.85
CA ARG A 180 9.15 -17.81 -2.95
C ARG A 180 8.27 -17.99 -1.72
N ILE A 181 7.07 -18.54 -1.88
CA ILE A 181 6.16 -18.86 -0.77
C ILE A 181 6.79 -19.91 0.14
N ALA A 182 7.33 -21.00 -0.42
CA ALA A 182 7.99 -22.05 0.35
C ALA A 182 9.20 -21.54 1.14
N ALA A 183 10.03 -20.68 0.53
CA ALA A 183 11.16 -20.05 1.19
C ALA A 183 10.71 -19.17 2.36
N ALA A 184 9.69 -18.34 2.14
CA ALA A 184 9.14 -17.47 3.18
C ALA A 184 8.47 -18.28 4.31
N MET A 185 7.66 -19.29 3.99
CA MET A 185 7.06 -20.17 4.98
C MET A 185 8.11 -20.87 5.85
N ARG A 186 9.18 -21.39 5.22
CA ARG A 186 10.30 -22.02 5.94
C ARG A 186 11.02 -21.03 6.85
N HIS A 187 11.31 -19.82 6.35
CA HIS A 187 12.00 -18.77 7.13
C HIS A 187 11.19 -18.38 8.37
N TYR A 188 9.89 -18.15 8.22
CA TYR A 188 9.01 -17.70 9.32
C TYR A 188 8.43 -18.84 10.14
N GLY A 189 8.79 -20.10 9.85
CA GLY A 189 8.25 -21.27 10.55
C GLY A 189 6.73 -21.40 10.40
N LEU A 190 6.21 -21.10 9.21
CA LEU A 190 4.79 -21.23 8.90
C LEU A 190 4.50 -22.63 8.35
N THR A 191 3.36 -23.16 8.71
CA THR A 191 2.83 -24.42 8.21
C THR A 191 1.56 -24.17 7.36
N PRO A 192 1.14 -25.14 6.52
CA PRO A 192 -0.13 -25.04 5.81
C PRO A 192 -1.34 -24.80 6.71
N LYS A 193 -1.29 -25.26 7.98
CA LYS A 193 -2.36 -25.00 8.97
C LYS A 193 -2.46 -23.53 9.36
N ASP A 194 -1.32 -22.85 9.46
CA ASP A 194 -1.30 -21.41 9.78
C ASP A 194 -1.97 -20.59 8.67
N ILE A 195 -1.84 -21.01 7.43
CA ILE A 195 -2.46 -20.36 6.27
C ILE A 195 -3.93 -20.77 6.12
N GLY A 196 -4.28 -22.03 6.40
CA GLY A 196 -5.66 -22.54 6.47
C GLY A 196 -6.49 -22.30 5.21
N GLY A 197 -5.88 -22.39 4.01
CA GLY A 197 -6.58 -22.19 2.73
C GLY A 197 -7.01 -20.73 2.45
N ARG A 198 -6.46 -19.76 3.17
CA ARG A 198 -6.78 -18.33 2.99
C ARG A 198 -5.95 -17.62 1.93
N LEU A 199 -4.92 -18.26 1.37
CA LEU A 199 -4.09 -17.72 0.31
C LEU A 199 -4.47 -18.31 -1.04
N ILE A 200 -4.91 -17.46 -1.95
CA ILE A 200 -5.19 -17.78 -3.35
C ILE A 200 -4.08 -17.17 -4.18
N VAL A 201 -3.36 -17.98 -4.97
CA VAL A 201 -2.19 -17.55 -5.73
C VAL A 201 -2.44 -17.74 -7.22
N MET A 202 -2.14 -16.71 -8.01
CA MET A 202 -2.20 -16.76 -9.47
C MET A 202 -0.93 -16.14 -10.06
N GLY A 203 -0.14 -16.93 -10.76
CA GLY A 203 0.98 -16.48 -11.58
C GLY A 203 0.54 -16.07 -12.98
N LYS A 204 1.47 -15.51 -13.76
CA LYS A 204 1.19 -15.02 -15.13
C LYS A 204 0.61 -16.09 -16.08
N ASN A 205 0.87 -17.37 -15.82
CA ASN A 205 0.42 -18.49 -16.66
C ASN A 205 -0.94 -19.06 -16.22
N ASP A 206 -1.47 -18.66 -15.05
CA ASP A 206 -2.74 -19.17 -14.53
C ASP A 206 -3.94 -18.39 -15.04
N LEU A 207 -3.67 -17.23 -15.65
CA LEU A 207 -4.71 -16.34 -16.15
C LEU A 207 -5.08 -16.70 -17.58
N ASN A 208 -6.34 -17.00 -17.83
CA ASN A 208 -6.89 -17.23 -19.16
C ASN A 208 -7.24 -15.92 -19.90
N ILE A 209 -7.18 -14.77 -19.23
CA ILE A 209 -7.40 -13.45 -19.78
C ILE A 209 -6.25 -12.51 -19.43
N LYS A 210 -6.04 -11.50 -20.26
CA LYS A 210 -5.11 -10.41 -19.95
C LYS A 210 -5.82 -9.38 -19.09
N ILE A 211 -5.32 -9.15 -17.88
CA ILE A 211 -5.82 -8.09 -17.02
C ILE A 211 -5.37 -6.75 -17.63
N LYS A 212 -6.30 -6.05 -18.28
CA LYS A 212 -6.13 -4.69 -18.79
C LYS A 212 -7.37 -3.90 -18.44
N VAL A 213 -7.32 -3.18 -17.30
CA VAL A 213 -8.47 -2.43 -16.75
C VAL A 213 -8.75 -1.15 -17.52
N ALA A 214 -7.73 -0.56 -18.15
CA ALA A 214 -7.85 0.68 -18.90
C ALA A 214 -6.86 0.78 -20.06
N ARG A 215 -7.22 1.55 -21.10
CA ARG A 215 -6.31 1.94 -22.19
C ARG A 215 -6.53 3.41 -22.55
N GLN A 216 -5.46 4.11 -22.90
CA GLN A 216 -5.53 5.47 -23.41
C GLN A 216 -5.72 5.45 -24.92
N LEU A 217 -6.68 6.22 -25.41
CA LEU A 217 -6.98 6.39 -26.83
C LEU A 217 -6.05 7.44 -27.45
N ARG A 218 -6.04 7.54 -28.77
CA ARG A 218 -5.26 8.57 -29.51
C ARG A 218 -5.75 10.00 -29.21
N SER A 219 -6.99 10.17 -28.80
CA SER A 219 -7.56 11.45 -28.34
C SER A 219 -7.00 11.93 -27.01
N GLY A 220 -6.36 11.05 -26.24
CA GLY A 220 -5.95 11.27 -24.87
C GLY A 220 -6.92 10.71 -23.83
N ASP A 221 -8.16 10.45 -24.20
CA ASP A 221 -9.18 9.86 -23.33
C ASP A 221 -8.80 8.46 -22.87
N VAL A 222 -9.30 8.07 -21.70
CA VAL A 222 -9.09 6.73 -21.15
C VAL A 222 -10.37 5.91 -21.30
N GLU A 223 -10.23 4.77 -21.94
CA GLU A 223 -11.29 3.77 -22.04
C GLU A 223 -11.12 2.70 -20.99
N ARG A 224 -12.10 2.55 -20.11
CA ARG A 224 -12.16 1.54 -19.05
C ARG A 224 -12.64 0.21 -19.62
N ASN A 225 -12.12 -0.90 -19.09
CA ASN A 225 -12.54 -2.24 -19.46
C ASN A 225 -13.42 -2.85 -18.36
N GLU A 226 -14.71 -2.52 -18.44
CA GLU A 226 -15.70 -2.95 -17.45
C GLU A 226 -15.79 -4.47 -17.29
N LEU A 227 -15.55 -5.25 -18.36
CA LEU A 227 -15.53 -6.71 -18.27
C LEU A 227 -14.40 -7.23 -17.38
N VAL A 228 -13.21 -6.64 -17.47
CA VAL A 228 -12.07 -7.02 -16.65
C VAL A 228 -12.27 -6.57 -15.21
N ILE A 229 -12.81 -5.37 -14.98
CA ILE A 229 -13.13 -4.85 -13.66
C ILE A 229 -14.12 -5.78 -12.95
N ARG A 230 -15.20 -6.14 -13.60
CA ARG A 230 -16.20 -7.12 -13.08
C ARG A 230 -15.59 -8.49 -12.84
N ALA A 231 -14.74 -8.99 -13.75
CA ALA A 231 -14.09 -10.28 -13.57
C ALA A 231 -13.17 -10.31 -12.36
N LEU A 232 -12.44 -9.23 -12.10
CA LEU A 232 -11.61 -9.08 -10.88
C LEU A 232 -12.49 -9.01 -9.62
N THR A 233 -13.56 -8.23 -9.65
CA THR A 233 -14.54 -8.15 -8.55
C THR A 233 -15.10 -9.53 -8.24
N GLN A 234 -15.56 -10.25 -9.27
CA GLN A 234 -16.13 -11.59 -9.09
C GLN A 234 -15.11 -12.60 -8.59
N LEU A 235 -13.86 -12.54 -9.07
CA LEU A 235 -12.77 -13.38 -8.56
C LEU A 235 -12.59 -13.22 -7.04
N VAL A 236 -12.60 -11.99 -6.55
CA VAL A 236 -12.45 -11.70 -5.12
C VAL A 236 -13.67 -12.18 -4.34
N VAL A 237 -14.87 -11.94 -4.85
CA VAL A 237 -16.13 -12.37 -4.22
C VAL A 237 -16.23 -13.90 -4.15
N ASP A 238 -15.97 -14.61 -5.23
CA ASP A 238 -16.03 -16.09 -5.29
C ASP A 238 -15.05 -16.75 -4.31
N ASN A 239 -13.93 -16.08 -4.03
CA ASN A 239 -12.92 -16.56 -3.10
C ASN A 239 -13.08 -15.97 -1.69
N HIS A 240 -14.13 -15.21 -1.41
CA HIS A 240 -14.33 -14.47 -0.15
C HIS A 240 -13.09 -13.67 0.26
N GLY A 241 -12.43 -13.02 -0.72
CA GLY A 241 -11.17 -12.32 -0.51
C GLY A 241 -11.36 -11.02 0.29
N ASP A 242 -10.53 -10.84 1.31
CA ASP A 242 -10.43 -9.57 2.04
C ASP A 242 -9.49 -8.60 1.33
N VAL A 243 -8.46 -9.14 0.66
CA VAL A 243 -7.43 -8.35 -0.03
C VAL A 243 -7.18 -8.93 -1.42
N LEU A 244 -7.16 -8.06 -2.44
CA LEU A 244 -6.60 -8.31 -3.74
C LEU A 244 -5.21 -7.65 -3.82
N SER A 245 -4.15 -8.45 -3.87
CA SER A 245 -2.78 -7.96 -4.06
C SER A 245 -2.31 -8.25 -5.48
N LEU A 246 -1.89 -7.23 -6.23
CA LEU A 246 -1.59 -7.33 -7.65
C LEU A 246 -0.20 -6.76 -7.97
N ASP A 247 0.72 -7.61 -8.44
CA ASP A 247 2.09 -7.31 -8.86
C ASP A 247 2.27 -7.71 -10.35
N SER A 248 2.48 -6.80 -11.28
CA SER A 248 2.72 -5.37 -11.16
C SER A 248 1.65 -4.55 -11.89
N LEU A 249 1.36 -3.36 -11.39
CA LEU A 249 0.39 -2.42 -11.93
C LEU A 249 0.63 -2.12 -13.43
N VAL A 250 1.86 -1.89 -13.85
CA VAL A 250 2.23 -1.58 -15.25
C VAL A 250 1.71 -2.62 -16.26
N ARG A 251 1.50 -3.85 -15.81
CA ARG A 251 0.95 -4.92 -16.65
C ARG A 251 -0.57 -4.91 -16.75
N THR A 252 -1.25 -4.04 -16.02
CA THR A 252 -2.72 -4.03 -15.92
C THR A 252 -3.41 -2.93 -16.71
N HIS A 253 -2.66 -2.08 -17.37
CA HIS A 253 -3.21 -0.99 -18.18
C HIS A 253 -2.38 -0.72 -19.44
N ARG A 254 -2.87 0.19 -20.26
CA ARG A 254 -2.20 0.73 -21.45
C ARG A 254 -2.39 2.25 -21.50
N VAL A 255 -2.09 2.92 -20.40
CA VAL A 255 -2.08 4.38 -20.32
C VAL A 255 -0.66 4.89 -20.17
N ASN A 256 -0.43 6.16 -20.48
CA ASN A 256 0.83 6.83 -20.20
C ASN A 256 0.97 7.08 -18.70
N GLU A 257 1.93 6.44 -18.05
CA GLU A 257 2.16 6.55 -16.59
C GLU A 257 2.59 7.96 -16.13
N ASN A 258 3.01 8.84 -17.06
CA ASN A 258 3.31 10.23 -16.75
C ASN A 258 2.09 11.15 -16.88
N ASP A 259 0.95 10.63 -17.27
CA ASP A 259 -0.32 11.35 -17.35
C ASP A 259 -1.12 11.11 -16.06
N ASN A 260 -1.19 12.14 -15.22
CA ASN A 260 -1.84 12.07 -13.92
C ASN A 260 -3.33 11.71 -14.04
N SER A 261 -4.03 12.28 -15.03
CA SER A 261 -5.45 12.02 -15.25
C SER A 261 -5.68 10.57 -15.68
N ALA A 262 -4.84 10.06 -16.60
CA ALA A 262 -4.94 8.69 -17.04
C ALA A 262 -4.60 7.67 -15.93
N MET A 263 -3.65 7.98 -15.05
CA MET A 263 -3.33 7.14 -13.90
C MET A 263 -4.41 7.18 -12.83
N GLN A 264 -5.09 8.32 -12.65
CA GLN A 264 -6.25 8.44 -11.78
C GLN A 264 -7.36 7.48 -12.22
N GLU A 265 -7.71 7.44 -13.51
CA GLU A 265 -8.70 6.52 -14.08
C GLU A 265 -8.34 5.05 -13.86
N VAL A 266 -7.04 4.71 -13.96
CA VAL A 266 -6.58 3.34 -13.65
C VAL A 266 -6.83 2.98 -12.19
N VAL A 267 -6.56 3.91 -11.25
CA VAL A 267 -6.81 3.67 -9.82
C VAL A 267 -8.31 3.57 -9.55
N GLU A 268 -9.14 4.42 -10.16
CA GLU A 268 -10.60 4.37 -10.04
C GLU A 268 -11.19 3.03 -10.51
N CYS A 269 -10.64 2.41 -11.57
CA CYS A 269 -11.02 1.04 -11.94
C CYS A 269 -10.80 0.04 -10.78
N TYR A 270 -9.76 0.22 -9.98
CA TYR A 270 -9.49 -0.63 -8.81
C TYR A 270 -10.29 -0.21 -7.57
N GLU A 271 -10.66 1.06 -7.44
CA GLU A 271 -11.62 1.50 -6.42
C GLU A 271 -12.98 0.82 -6.62
N ASP A 272 -13.44 0.69 -7.88
CA ASP A 272 -14.66 -0.07 -8.19
C ASP A 272 -14.54 -1.54 -7.78
N VAL A 273 -13.38 -2.17 -7.98
CA VAL A 273 -13.14 -3.54 -7.48
C VAL A 273 -13.17 -3.58 -5.95
N ALA A 274 -12.51 -2.62 -5.28
CA ALA A 274 -12.43 -2.56 -3.82
C ALA A 274 -13.82 -2.41 -3.18
N VAL A 275 -14.64 -1.51 -3.74
CA VAL A 275 -16.02 -1.24 -3.28
C VAL A 275 -16.92 -2.42 -3.63
N GLY A 276 -16.90 -2.88 -4.89
CA GLY A 276 -17.79 -3.96 -5.38
C GLY A 276 -17.55 -5.29 -4.69
N ALA A 277 -16.29 -5.63 -4.38
CA ALA A 277 -15.94 -6.85 -3.64
C ALA A 277 -15.84 -6.65 -2.12
N ARG A 278 -15.99 -5.42 -1.61
CA ARG A 278 -15.76 -5.06 -0.19
C ARG A 278 -14.41 -5.56 0.32
N CYS A 279 -13.35 -5.35 -0.46
CA CYS A 279 -11.98 -5.76 -0.15
C CYS A 279 -11.04 -4.53 -0.11
N ALA A 280 -9.80 -4.71 0.35
CA ALA A 280 -8.74 -3.76 0.03
C ALA A 280 -8.03 -4.19 -1.26
N VAL A 281 -7.65 -3.25 -2.10
CA VAL A 281 -6.81 -3.52 -3.27
C VAL A 281 -5.41 -2.98 -3.02
N HIS A 282 -4.40 -3.84 -3.13
CA HIS A 282 -2.99 -3.49 -3.00
C HIS A 282 -2.29 -3.59 -4.35
N LEU A 283 -1.87 -2.47 -4.89
CA LEU A 283 -1.20 -2.37 -6.18
C LEU A 283 0.30 -2.16 -5.99
N TRP A 284 1.10 -3.00 -6.64
CA TRP A 284 2.55 -2.92 -6.64
C TRP A 284 3.04 -2.34 -7.95
N HIS A 285 3.84 -1.27 -7.89
CA HIS A 285 4.30 -0.54 -9.06
C HIS A 285 5.83 -0.41 -9.10
N HIS A 286 6.40 -0.49 -10.31
CA HIS A 286 7.82 -0.23 -10.54
C HIS A 286 8.06 1.21 -10.92
N THR A 287 9.02 1.88 -10.26
CA THR A 287 9.58 3.12 -10.80
C THR A 287 10.69 2.81 -11.80
N ARG A 288 10.78 3.61 -12.85
CA ARG A 288 11.93 3.57 -13.76
C ARG A 288 13.18 4.05 -13.02
N LYS A 289 14.33 3.39 -13.23
CA LYS A 289 15.62 3.92 -12.83
C LYS A 289 15.89 5.16 -13.67
N LEU A 290 15.90 6.34 -13.08
CA LEU A 290 16.42 7.56 -13.68
C LEU A 290 17.94 7.50 -13.55
N GLY A 291 18.62 7.13 -14.65
CA GLY A 291 20.04 7.32 -14.96
C GLY A 291 21.04 7.49 -13.81
N GLY A 292 21.11 6.52 -12.86
CA GLY A 292 22.15 6.54 -11.81
C GLY A 292 21.87 7.42 -10.60
N GLU A 293 20.80 8.20 -10.59
CA GLU A 293 20.37 8.96 -9.41
C GLU A 293 19.44 8.12 -8.52
N ARG A 294 19.48 8.39 -7.21
CA ARG A 294 18.74 7.68 -6.17
C ARG A 294 17.24 7.62 -6.48
N ALA A 295 16.60 6.54 -6.07
CA ALA A 295 15.16 6.55 -5.81
C ALA A 295 14.88 7.49 -4.61
N THR A 296 14.97 8.78 -4.84
CA THR A 296 14.47 9.79 -3.90
C THR A 296 12.95 9.86 -4.04
N VAL A 297 12.27 10.44 -3.06
CA VAL A 297 10.85 10.85 -3.17
C VAL A 297 10.60 11.58 -4.50
N GLU A 298 11.62 12.21 -5.07
CA GLU A 298 11.60 12.91 -6.36
C GLU A 298 11.75 11.98 -7.58
N ALA A 299 12.48 10.86 -7.49
CA ALA A 299 12.49 9.81 -8.52
C ALA A 299 11.17 9.01 -8.53
N ALA A 300 10.44 9.01 -7.43
CA ALA A 300 9.03 8.60 -7.36
C ALA A 300 8.10 9.58 -8.10
N ARG A 301 8.59 10.72 -8.64
CA ARG A 301 7.77 11.65 -9.44
C ARG A 301 7.16 11.00 -10.68
N GLY A 302 7.79 10.01 -11.28
CA GLY A 302 7.14 9.16 -12.31
C GLY A 302 6.04 8.24 -11.77
N ALA A 303 5.96 8.05 -10.44
CA ALA A 303 4.92 7.29 -9.76
C ALA A 303 4.12 8.15 -8.76
N SER A 304 4.38 9.49 -8.70
CA SER A 304 3.63 10.41 -7.82
C SER A 304 2.15 10.40 -8.18
N ALA A 305 1.81 10.46 -9.46
CA ALA A 305 0.45 10.36 -9.95
C ALA A 305 -0.29 9.14 -9.41
N PHE A 306 0.36 7.98 -9.42
CA PHE A 306 -0.20 6.75 -8.87
C PHE A 306 -0.37 6.82 -7.34
N ILE A 307 0.67 7.24 -6.61
CA ILE A 307 0.60 7.39 -5.15
C ILE A 307 -0.43 8.43 -4.74
N ASP A 308 -0.51 9.55 -5.49
CA ASP A 308 -1.46 10.63 -5.23
C ASP A 308 -2.91 10.19 -5.51
N ALA A 309 -3.13 9.28 -6.43
CA ALA A 309 -4.44 8.68 -6.69
C ALA A 309 -4.86 7.71 -5.56
N CYS A 310 -3.93 6.95 -4.97
CA CYS A 310 -4.23 6.01 -3.89
C CYS A 310 -4.61 6.71 -2.58
N ARG A 311 -5.32 6.03 -1.67
CA ARG A 311 -5.60 6.50 -0.30
C ARG A 311 -4.46 6.25 0.67
N SER A 312 -3.65 5.24 0.41
CA SER A 312 -2.42 4.92 1.15
C SER A 312 -1.31 4.59 0.15
N GLY A 313 -0.15 5.19 0.34
CA GLY A 313 0.99 5.00 -0.55
C GLY A 313 2.29 4.79 0.22
N ARG A 314 3.07 3.78 -0.18
CA ARG A 314 4.40 3.49 0.37
C ARG A 314 5.44 3.51 -0.73
N VAL A 315 6.65 3.89 -0.36
CA VAL A 315 7.82 3.86 -1.23
C VAL A 315 8.89 2.98 -0.60
N PHE A 316 9.40 2.02 -1.35
CA PHE A 316 10.56 1.22 -0.96
C PHE A 316 11.82 1.81 -1.58
N GLU A 317 12.79 2.10 -0.75
CA GLU A 317 14.07 2.67 -1.15
C GLU A 317 15.22 1.77 -0.68
N THR A 318 16.08 1.37 -1.62
CA THR A 318 17.29 0.59 -1.32
C THR A 318 18.28 1.45 -0.53
N MET A 319 19.00 0.85 0.42
CA MET A 319 20.09 1.51 1.13
C MET A 319 21.12 2.07 0.15
N SER A 320 21.53 3.29 0.37
CA SER A 320 22.56 3.93 -0.47
C SER A 320 23.95 3.44 -0.10
N GLU A 321 24.87 3.46 -1.09
CA GLU A 321 26.30 3.17 -0.87
C GLU A 321 26.92 4.03 0.25
N LYS A 322 26.50 5.28 0.35
CA LYS A 322 26.98 6.20 1.41
C LYS A 322 26.50 5.74 2.78
N GLU A 323 25.22 5.39 2.93
CA GLU A 323 24.66 4.87 4.20
C GLU A 323 25.35 3.56 4.57
N HIS A 324 25.50 2.66 3.61
CA HIS A 324 26.18 1.38 3.83
C HIS A 324 27.60 1.56 4.31
N LYS A 325 28.41 2.39 3.66
CA LYS A 325 29.78 2.70 4.09
C LYS A 325 29.85 3.28 5.49
N GLN A 326 28.87 4.13 5.87
CA GLN A 326 28.82 4.69 7.22
C GLN A 326 28.48 3.65 8.30
N LEU A 327 27.76 2.60 7.91
CA LEU A 327 27.35 1.54 8.82
C LEU A 327 28.38 0.42 8.96
N LEU A 328 29.28 0.24 7.99
CA LEU A 328 30.34 -0.79 8.04
C LEU A 328 31.28 -0.61 9.25
N ASP A 329 31.46 0.63 9.73
CA ASP A 329 32.25 0.93 10.94
C ASP A 329 31.58 0.38 12.20
N ILE A 330 30.24 0.12 12.16
CA ILE A 330 29.46 -0.36 13.31
C ILE A 330 29.06 -1.82 13.13
N ALA A 331 28.82 -2.24 11.91
CA ALA A 331 28.37 -3.56 11.52
C ALA A 331 29.18 -4.04 10.32
N PRO A 332 30.44 -4.52 10.53
CA PRO A 332 31.37 -4.88 9.47
C PRO A 332 30.88 -6.07 8.63
N ASP A 333 30.05 -6.93 9.21
CA ASP A 333 29.51 -8.14 8.53
C ASP A 333 28.24 -7.88 7.71
N MET A 334 27.94 -6.62 7.40
CA MET A 334 26.78 -6.28 6.55
C MET A 334 26.95 -6.84 5.15
N LEU A 335 25.84 -7.38 4.61
CA LEU A 335 25.72 -7.71 3.19
C LEU A 335 25.79 -6.42 2.34
N PRO A 336 26.03 -6.52 1.02
CA PRO A 336 25.99 -5.37 0.11
C PRO A 336 24.70 -4.54 0.24
N PRO A 337 24.72 -3.23 -0.05
CA PRO A 337 23.60 -2.33 0.21
C PRO A 337 22.30 -2.74 -0.48
N GLY A 338 22.37 -3.45 -1.62
CA GLY A 338 21.21 -3.98 -2.33
C GLY A 338 20.37 -5.00 -1.57
N TYR A 339 20.90 -5.58 -0.47
CA TYR A 339 20.15 -6.46 0.42
C TYR A 339 19.30 -5.74 1.46
N TYR A 340 19.42 -4.41 1.57
CA TYR A 340 18.71 -3.62 2.57
C TYR A 340 17.86 -2.56 1.89
N PHE A 341 16.65 -2.40 2.37
CA PHE A 341 15.76 -1.34 1.92
C PHE A 341 14.90 -0.85 3.07
N ARG A 342 14.37 0.34 2.92
CA ARG A 342 13.41 0.93 3.87
C ARG A 342 12.08 1.18 3.19
N SER A 343 11.02 1.10 3.98
CA SER A 343 9.69 1.55 3.61
C SER A 343 9.41 2.87 4.30
N PHE A 344 8.97 3.86 3.55
CA PHE A 344 8.42 5.08 4.11
C PHE A 344 7.08 5.41 3.46
N ASN A 345 6.25 6.11 4.21
CA ASN A 345 4.90 6.43 3.77
C ASN A 345 4.92 7.69 2.90
N GLY A 346 4.49 7.56 1.64
CA GLY A 346 4.33 8.67 0.71
C GLY A 346 3.00 9.39 0.89
N LYS A 347 1.94 8.64 1.28
CA LYS A 347 0.59 9.16 1.51
C LYS A 347 -0.13 8.36 2.58
N ARG A 348 -0.90 9.05 3.45
CA ARG A 348 -1.79 8.44 4.44
C ARG A 348 -3.03 9.30 4.62
N SER A 349 -4.15 8.92 4.00
CA SER A 349 -5.40 9.69 4.11
C SER A 349 -6.15 9.45 5.42
N PHE A 350 -5.97 8.28 6.05
CA PHE A 350 -6.75 7.84 7.21
C PHE A 350 -5.90 7.53 8.46
N ALA A 351 -4.60 7.82 8.42
CA ALA A 351 -3.69 7.57 9.52
C ALA A 351 -2.70 8.75 9.67
N PRO A 352 -2.19 9.01 10.88
CA PRO A 352 -1.20 10.05 11.10
C PRO A 352 0.09 9.78 10.30
N PRO A 353 0.89 10.82 9.99
CA PRO A 353 2.20 10.65 9.39
C PRO A 353 3.06 9.68 10.21
N ALA A 354 3.87 8.87 9.54
CA ALA A 354 4.82 8.01 10.24
C ALA A 354 6.12 8.76 10.49
N ASP A 355 6.55 8.80 11.74
CA ASP A 355 7.79 9.47 12.16
C ASP A 355 9.04 8.66 11.82
N ARG A 356 8.90 7.38 11.45
CA ARG A 356 10.01 6.46 11.22
C ARG A 356 9.79 5.63 9.97
N SER A 357 10.90 5.27 9.31
CA SER A 357 10.92 4.28 8.24
C SER A 357 11.14 2.88 8.83
N ASP A 358 10.40 1.90 8.32
CA ASP A 358 10.65 0.50 8.61
C ASP A 358 11.78 0.01 7.69
N TRP A 359 12.78 -0.63 8.26
CA TRP A 359 13.89 -1.22 7.51
C TRP A 359 13.73 -2.72 7.36
N PHE A 360 14.15 -3.22 6.22
CA PHE A 360 14.08 -4.63 5.84
C PHE A 360 15.40 -5.10 5.27
N LYS A 361 15.61 -6.41 5.35
CA LYS A 361 16.75 -7.12 4.78
C LYS A 361 16.23 -8.28 3.92
N ILE A 362 16.90 -8.56 2.83
CA ILE A 362 16.67 -9.76 2.02
C ILE A 362 17.65 -10.82 2.47
N GLU A 363 17.14 -11.94 2.98
CA GLU A 363 17.93 -13.11 3.37
C GLU A 363 17.75 -14.22 2.35
N SER A 364 18.85 -14.95 2.05
CA SER A 364 18.82 -16.08 1.14
C SER A 364 18.42 -17.34 1.88
N MET A 365 17.39 -18.04 1.38
CA MET A 365 16.92 -19.33 1.89
C MET A 365 17.17 -20.42 0.86
N GLU A 366 17.92 -21.43 1.23
CA GLU A 366 18.10 -22.63 0.41
C GLU A 366 16.90 -23.57 0.59
N LEU A 367 16.25 -23.91 -0.52
CA LEU A 367 15.15 -24.87 -0.56
C LEU A 367 15.69 -26.31 -0.67
N ALA A 368 14.85 -27.29 -0.35
CA ALA A 368 15.22 -28.70 -0.44
C ALA A 368 15.61 -29.19 -1.86
N ASN A 369 15.18 -28.46 -2.89
CA ASN A 369 15.53 -28.69 -4.28
C ASN A 369 16.84 -28.02 -4.73
N GLY A 370 17.57 -27.38 -3.81
CA GLY A 370 18.83 -26.67 -4.05
C GLY A 370 18.72 -25.25 -4.56
N ASP A 371 17.49 -24.73 -4.78
CA ASP A 371 17.29 -23.32 -5.17
C ASP A 371 17.53 -22.37 -3.97
N ASN A 372 18.23 -21.26 -4.23
CA ASN A 372 18.37 -20.17 -3.28
C ASN A 372 17.37 -19.06 -3.58
N VAL A 373 16.53 -18.71 -2.62
CA VAL A 373 15.43 -17.78 -2.79
C VAL A 373 15.49 -16.69 -1.72
N GLY A 374 15.41 -15.42 -2.15
CA GLY A 374 15.39 -14.27 -1.24
C GLY A 374 14.07 -14.17 -0.47
N VAL A 375 14.16 -13.94 0.83
CA VAL A 375 13.04 -13.68 1.75
C VAL A 375 13.26 -12.34 2.42
N VAL A 376 12.22 -11.50 2.46
CA VAL A 376 12.26 -10.21 3.15
C VAL A 376 12.00 -10.41 4.65
N THR A 377 12.84 -9.80 5.48
CA THR A 377 12.76 -9.86 6.93
C THR A 377 12.84 -8.45 7.53
N PRO A 378 12.22 -8.19 8.68
CA PRO A 378 12.45 -6.96 9.42
C PRO A 378 13.93 -6.81 9.77
N TRP A 379 14.45 -5.61 9.64
CA TRP A 379 15.82 -5.31 10.01
C TRP A 379 15.91 -4.03 10.84
N VAL A 380 16.67 -4.10 11.91
CA VAL A 380 16.86 -2.93 12.79
C VAL A 380 18.07 -2.15 12.29
N TYR A 381 17.81 -0.94 11.79
CA TYR A 381 18.86 -0.04 11.33
C TYR A 381 19.83 0.29 12.49
N PRO A 382 21.13 -0.02 12.39
CA PRO A 382 22.07 0.12 13.50
C PRO A 382 22.15 1.52 14.12
N ALA A 383 21.96 2.56 13.32
CA ALA A 383 21.92 3.93 13.81
C ALA A 383 20.69 4.23 14.69
N SER A 384 19.57 3.48 14.54
CA SER A 384 18.40 3.61 15.43
C SER A 384 18.66 3.00 16.81
N MET A 385 19.57 2.02 16.92
CA MET A 385 20.07 1.52 18.20
C MET A 385 20.92 2.56 18.92
N ALA A 386 21.42 3.56 18.22
CA ALA A 386 22.15 4.69 18.79
C ALA A 386 21.24 5.82 19.30
N ALA A 387 19.91 5.71 19.16
CA ALA A 387 18.99 6.73 19.66
C ALA A 387 19.14 6.89 21.19
N VAL A 388 19.41 8.12 21.60
CA VAL A 388 19.45 8.51 23.01
C VAL A 388 18.11 9.12 23.35
N PRO A 389 17.47 8.74 24.49
CA PRO A 389 16.23 9.37 24.93
C PRO A 389 16.37 10.90 24.98
N PRO A 390 15.32 11.67 24.61
CA PRO A 390 15.41 13.12 24.46
C PRO A 390 15.89 13.87 25.71
N ASP A 391 15.49 13.41 26.89
CA ASP A 391 15.90 13.96 28.18
C ASP A 391 17.39 13.70 28.48
N ILE A 392 17.88 12.52 28.11
CA ILE A 392 19.30 12.14 28.22
C ILE A 392 20.12 12.90 27.18
N ALA A 393 19.62 13.00 25.96
CA ALA A 393 20.26 13.75 24.87
C ALA A 393 20.48 15.23 25.28
N LYS A 394 19.46 15.89 25.84
CA LYS A 394 19.56 17.26 26.32
C LYS A 394 20.69 17.40 27.38
N LYS A 395 20.81 16.46 28.31
CA LYS A 395 21.87 16.46 29.34
C LYS A 395 23.26 16.32 28.72
N ILE A 396 23.41 15.40 27.77
CA ILE A 396 24.69 15.15 27.09
C ILE A 396 25.10 16.35 26.26
N ILE A 397 24.19 16.91 25.47
CA ILE A 397 24.43 18.08 24.61
C ILE A 397 24.83 19.29 25.47
N ALA A 398 24.13 19.51 26.57
CA ALA A 398 24.48 20.58 27.52
C ALA A 398 25.86 20.38 28.16
N GLU A 399 26.25 19.15 28.47
CA GLU A 399 27.57 18.85 29.03
C GLU A 399 28.68 19.05 27.98
N ILE A 400 28.50 18.57 26.75
CA ILE A 400 29.42 18.80 25.62
C ILE A 400 29.56 20.31 25.37
N GLY A 401 28.44 21.04 25.35
CA GLY A 401 28.40 22.48 25.10
C GLY A 401 29.08 23.32 26.16
N ARG A 402 29.08 22.87 27.43
CA ARG A 402 29.86 23.51 28.52
C ARG A 402 31.37 23.38 28.34
N GLY A 403 31.84 22.32 27.66
CA GLY A 403 33.27 22.04 27.50
C GLY A 403 33.87 21.28 28.65
N MET A 404 35.18 21.15 28.65
CA MET A 404 35.98 20.43 29.65
C MET A 404 36.30 21.34 30.85
N PRO A 405 36.62 20.75 32.05
CA PRO A 405 36.96 21.53 33.27
C PRO A 405 38.13 22.50 33.09
N ASP A 406 39.08 22.17 32.23
CA ASP A 406 40.25 23.00 31.87
C ASP A 406 39.94 24.07 30.81
N LYS A 407 38.66 24.32 30.52
CA LYS A 407 38.15 25.24 29.50
C LYS A 407 38.48 24.83 28.07
N GLN A 408 39.01 23.63 27.83
CA GLN A 408 39.11 23.08 26.48
C GLN A 408 37.72 22.71 25.95
N ARG A 409 37.59 22.60 24.64
CA ARG A 409 36.36 22.15 23.95
C ARG A 409 36.46 20.71 23.50
N PHE A 410 35.37 19.99 23.63
CA PHE A 410 35.25 18.65 23.07
C PHE A 410 35.36 18.65 21.52
N SER A 411 35.69 17.51 20.94
CA SER A 411 35.84 17.33 19.50
C SER A 411 35.31 15.97 19.09
N ASN A 412 34.80 15.89 17.87
CA ASN A 412 34.40 14.61 17.24
C ASN A 412 35.50 14.08 16.28
N HIS A 413 36.63 14.76 16.13
CA HIS A 413 37.74 14.31 15.30
C HIS A 413 38.59 13.24 15.95
N GLY A 414 38.92 12.17 15.19
CA GLY A 414 39.69 11.03 15.71
C GLY A 414 41.09 11.38 16.27
N ALA A 415 41.74 12.42 15.69
CA ALA A 415 43.04 12.91 16.14
C ALA A 415 43.01 13.61 17.53
N ALA A 416 41.82 13.99 18.01
CA ALA A 416 41.66 14.69 19.29
C ALA A 416 41.33 13.73 20.45
N ALA A 417 42.11 12.65 20.63
CA ALA A 417 41.81 11.55 21.56
C ALA A 417 41.48 12.02 22.98
N LYS A 418 42.22 13.00 23.54
CA LYS A 418 41.99 13.52 24.86
C LYS A 418 40.76 14.42 25.04
N ARG A 419 40.28 14.99 23.93
CA ARG A 419 39.12 15.88 23.88
C ARG A 419 37.90 15.25 23.18
N SER A 420 37.92 13.94 23.02
CA SER A 420 36.79 13.23 22.35
C SER A 420 35.48 13.41 23.10
N ALA A 421 34.40 13.72 22.37
CA ALA A 421 33.06 13.87 22.96
C ALA A 421 32.34 12.52 23.22
N TRP A 422 32.73 11.45 22.53
CA TRP A 422 32.07 10.14 22.63
C TRP A 422 32.07 9.54 24.07
N PRO A 423 33.09 9.75 24.96
CA PRO A 423 33.05 9.22 26.34
C PRO A 423 31.95 9.84 27.18
N ILE A 424 31.54 11.08 26.86
CA ILE A 424 30.41 11.71 27.56
C ILE A 424 29.13 10.96 27.19
N VAL A 425 28.92 10.66 25.92
CA VAL A 425 27.76 9.87 25.47
C VAL A 425 27.77 8.49 26.13
N GLN A 426 28.90 7.79 26.14
CA GLN A 426 29.00 6.46 26.71
C GLN A 426 28.73 6.42 28.22
N ARG A 427 29.07 7.48 28.96
CA ARG A 427 28.77 7.58 30.42
C ARG A 427 27.25 7.57 30.67
N TYR A 428 26.46 8.22 29.81
CA TYR A 428 25.02 8.25 29.93
C TYR A 428 24.34 7.05 29.29
N CYS A 429 25.02 6.39 28.34
CA CYS A 429 24.54 5.24 27.56
C CYS A 429 25.60 4.14 27.57
N PRO A 430 25.78 3.42 28.69
CA PRO A 430 26.87 2.44 28.85
C PRO A 430 26.73 1.21 27.99
N ASP A 431 25.54 0.95 27.47
CA ASP A 431 25.20 -0.11 26.52
C ASP A 431 25.73 0.14 25.11
N LYS A 432 26.19 1.34 24.81
CA LYS A 432 26.63 1.73 23.47
C LYS A 432 28.12 1.59 23.27
N THR A 433 28.52 1.12 22.10
CA THR A 433 29.94 1.06 21.70
C THR A 433 30.49 2.46 21.44
N LYS A 434 31.81 2.58 21.44
CA LYS A 434 32.54 3.82 21.13
C LYS A 434 32.08 4.40 19.75
N ASP A 435 31.92 3.56 18.76
CA ASP A 435 31.58 4.01 17.41
C ASP A 435 30.11 4.43 17.30
N GLN A 436 29.21 3.78 18.03
CA GLN A 436 27.83 4.25 18.20
C GLN A 436 27.77 5.62 18.88
N CYS A 437 28.55 5.83 19.92
CA CYS A 437 28.65 7.13 20.62
C CYS A 437 29.18 8.25 19.69
N ARG A 438 30.17 7.94 18.86
CA ARG A 438 30.70 8.89 17.86
C ARG A 438 29.64 9.26 16.79
N LEU A 439 28.87 8.29 16.33
CA LEU A 439 27.78 8.55 15.38
C LEU A 439 26.67 9.41 15.99
N ILE A 440 26.34 9.21 17.26
CA ILE A 440 25.38 10.05 17.98
C ILE A 440 25.86 11.50 17.96
N VAL A 441 27.11 11.76 18.33
CA VAL A 441 27.68 13.12 18.33
C VAL A 441 27.65 13.70 16.91
N LYS A 442 28.04 12.90 15.89
CA LYS A 442 27.99 13.32 14.50
C LYS A 442 26.58 13.67 14.03
N GLY A 443 25.58 12.83 14.40
CA GLY A 443 24.19 13.11 14.09
C GLY A 443 23.64 14.37 14.74
N TRP A 444 24.11 14.71 15.95
CA TRP A 444 23.76 15.98 16.59
C TRP A 444 24.40 17.18 15.90
N ILE A 445 25.61 17.04 15.36
CA ILE A 445 26.26 18.08 14.55
C ILE A 445 25.49 18.27 13.22
N GLU A 446 25.14 17.19 12.54
CA GLU A 446 24.37 17.24 11.27
C GLU A 446 22.97 17.86 11.45
N LYS A 447 22.38 17.72 12.63
CA LYS A 447 21.08 18.30 13.00
C LYS A 447 21.18 19.73 13.57
N GLY A 448 22.38 20.28 13.70
CA GLY A 448 22.61 21.61 14.25
C GLY A 448 22.43 21.72 15.78
N LEU A 449 22.24 20.61 16.50
CA LEU A 449 22.14 20.61 17.98
C LEU A 449 23.50 20.85 18.64
N LEU A 450 24.57 20.45 17.97
CA LEU A 450 25.95 20.80 18.20
C LEU A 450 26.54 21.42 16.96
N TYR A 451 27.48 22.35 17.11
CA TYR A 451 28.22 22.90 15.97
C TYR A 451 29.71 23.00 16.28
N GLU A 452 30.51 22.95 15.23
CA GLU A 452 31.97 23.13 15.35
C GLU A 452 32.34 24.57 15.06
N ASP A 453 33.08 25.19 16.01
CA ASP A 453 33.64 26.54 15.82
C ASP A 453 35.06 26.61 16.33
N ASN A 454 35.77 27.66 15.90
CA ASN A 454 37.13 27.92 16.32
C ASN A 454 37.16 28.54 17.73
N TYR A 455 38.11 28.13 18.54
CA TYR A 455 38.38 28.73 19.83
C TYR A 455 39.90 28.69 20.11
N ASP A 456 40.38 29.60 20.93
CA ASP A 456 41.74 29.56 21.39
C ASP A 456 41.89 28.56 22.55
N ASP A 457 42.70 27.51 22.32
CA ASP A 457 42.95 26.47 23.34
C ASP A 457 43.68 27.08 24.53
N PRO A 458 43.11 27.05 25.75
CA PRO A 458 43.71 27.70 26.91
C PRO A 458 45.09 27.11 27.34
N THR A 459 45.42 25.91 26.85
CA THR A 459 46.66 25.22 27.19
C THR A 459 47.87 25.76 26.43
N ASP A 460 47.69 26.04 25.12
CA ASP A 460 48.80 26.45 24.25
C ASP A 460 48.49 27.71 23.41
N ARG A 461 47.31 28.31 23.63
CA ARG A 461 46.83 29.54 22.95
C ARG A 461 46.81 29.43 21.43
N LYS A 462 46.64 28.20 20.91
CA LYS A 462 46.51 27.98 19.48
C LYS A 462 45.03 27.86 19.07
N PRO A 463 44.62 28.37 17.91
CA PRO A 463 43.28 28.20 17.39
C PRO A 463 43.00 26.73 17.11
N ARG A 464 41.90 26.21 17.62
CA ARG A 464 41.48 24.83 17.44
C ARG A 464 39.96 24.79 17.20
N LYS A 465 39.47 23.76 16.49
CA LYS A 465 38.05 23.48 16.41
C LYS A 465 37.56 22.74 17.66
N GLY A 466 36.41 23.18 18.14
CA GLY A 466 35.70 22.59 19.27
C GLY A 466 34.20 22.51 19.06
N LEU A 467 33.55 21.69 19.87
CA LEU A 467 32.09 21.53 19.84
C LEU A 467 31.43 22.52 20.83
N PHE A 468 30.34 23.12 20.33
CA PHE A 468 29.46 24.04 21.06
C PHE A 468 28.02 23.55 20.91
N ALA A 469 27.17 23.82 21.92
CA ALA A 469 25.74 23.57 21.85
C ALA A 469 25.02 24.81 21.31
N GLN A 470 24.01 24.61 20.52
CA GLN A 470 23.10 25.69 20.13
C GLN A 470 22.26 26.09 21.32
N ASN A 471 22.24 27.37 21.68
CA ASN A 471 21.43 27.86 22.80
C ASN A 471 19.95 27.68 22.49
N SER A 472 19.24 26.99 23.38
CA SER A 472 17.79 26.73 23.26
C SER A 472 16.91 27.91 23.64
N GLU A 473 17.45 29.12 23.81
CA GLU A 473 16.72 30.31 24.29
C GLU A 473 16.25 31.25 23.16
N GLU A 474 16.53 30.97 21.86
CA GLU A 474 16.12 31.86 20.77
C GLU A 474 14.98 31.34 19.86
N THR A 475 14.19 30.35 20.32
CA THR A 475 13.09 29.82 19.49
C THR A 475 11.69 30.02 20.12
N GLU A 476 11.55 30.97 21.06
CA GLU A 476 10.26 31.49 21.53
C GLU A 476 10.23 33.03 21.39
N ALA A 477 10.16 33.49 20.15
CA ALA A 477 9.75 34.87 19.84
C ALA A 477 8.97 34.87 18.52
#